data_294c05cba21a5dc272086540da4e0013
#
_entry.id   294c05cba21a5dc272086540da4e0013
#
_cell.length_a   1.000
_cell.length_b   1.000
_cell.length_c   1.000
_cell.angle_alpha   90.00
_cell.angle_beta   90.00
_cell.angle_gamma   90.00
#
_symmetry.space_group_name_H-M   'P 1'
#
loop_
_entity.id
_entity.type
_entity.pdbx_description
1 polymer ?
#
loop_
_entity_poly.entity_id
_entity_poly.type
_entity_poly.pdbx_seq_one_letter_code
_entity_poly.pdbx_strand_id
1 'polypeptide(L)'
;MGEDSAQRATSELVELLFAREQDHVDWLDTLEQSLIGGTAFTADTDQNLSAFGQWCRGFRSDNLMLQQLLAKFDTPHRRIYALAEELLDMRNQGQNDAAIEILNEHKRTTLVRLQTLFTDARNMISSSVRPTVIMIQSSSDQVIGLKVDDIGEVFSCRTEQQDLSADEFLPVFALAWLKDIELSNGKTTVMQLDPKRLMH
;
A
#
# COMPACT_ATOMS: atom_id res chain seq x y z
N MET A 1 -0.30 22.17 -10.80
CA MET A 1 -1.37 22.16 -9.76
C MET A 1 -1.84 20.75 -9.37
N GLY A 2 -1.79 19.75 -10.22
CA GLY A 2 -2.24 18.37 -9.88
C GLY A 2 -1.27 17.57 -9.01
N GLU A 3 0.04 17.70 -9.17
CA GLU A 3 1.05 16.92 -8.42
C GLU A 3 1.07 17.27 -6.93
N ASP A 4 0.99 18.55 -6.58
CA ASP A 4 0.95 18.98 -5.16
C ASP A 4 -0.30 18.46 -4.42
N SER A 5 -1.41 18.34 -5.14
CA SER A 5 -2.67 17.83 -4.61
C SER A 5 -2.60 16.32 -4.33
N ALA A 6 -2.06 15.53 -5.27
CA ALA A 6 -1.88 14.09 -5.10
C ALA A 6 -0.88 13.77 -3.98
N GLN A 7 0.21 14.51 -3.91
CA GLN A 7 1.23 14.34 -2.87
C GLN A 7 0.68 14.68 -1.48
N ARG A 8 -0.13 15.73 -1.38
CA ARG A 8 -0.81 16.09 -0.12
C ARG A 8 -1.79 15.01 0.32
N ALA A 9 -2.66 14.55 -0.58
CA ALA A 9 -3.62 13.48 -0.28
C ALA A 9 -2.91 12.18 0.17
N THR A 10 -1.77 11.86 -0.42
CA THR A 10 -0.93 10.72 -0.02
C THR A 10 -0.36 10.92 1.38
N SER A 11 0.17 12.10 1.70
CA SER A 11 0.70 12.40 3.03
C SER A 11 -0.39 12.29 4.09
N GLU A 12 -1.57 12.85 3.83
CA GLU A 12 -2.72 12.77 4.73
C GLU A 12 -3.15 11.32 4.99
N LEU A 13 -3.14 10.47 3.96
CA LEU A 13 -3.47 9.05 4.09
C LEU A 13 -2.40 8.29 4.90
N VAL A 14 -1.13 8.60 4.71
CA VAL A 14 -0.03 8.01 5.49
C VAL A 14 -0.14 8.39 6.98
N GLU A 15 -0.41 9.66 7.27
CA GLU A 15 -0.63 10.15 8.65
C GLU A 15 -1.86 9.50 9.30
N LEU A 16 -2.94 9.35 8.53
CA LEU A 16 -4.14 8.67 9.00
C LEU A 16 -3.84 7.22 9.38
N LEU A 17 -3.11 6.48 8.54
CA LEU A 17 -2.74 5.09 8.85
C LEU A 17 -1.82 4.99 10.07
N PHE A 18 -0.94 5.97 10.27
CA PHE A 18 -0.12 6.04 11.49
C PHE A 18 -0.99 6.24 12.74
N ALA A 19 -1.95 7.17 12.68
CA ALA A 19 -2.90 7.38 13.77
C ALA A 19 -3.75 6.12 14.05
N ARG A 20 -4.20 5.43 13.00
CA ARG A 20 -4.97 4.16 13.16
C ARG A 20 -4.13 3.04 13.79
N GLU A 21 -2.85 2.96 13.47
CA GLU A 21 -1.93 2.04 14.15
C GLU A 21 -1.83 2.35 15.64
N GLN A 22 -1.65 3.62 16.00
CA GLN A 22 -1.55 4.06 17.38
C GLN A 22 -2.83 3.77 18.17
N ASP A 23 -4.00 3.94 17.57
CA ASP A 23 -5.28 3.60 18.22
C ASP A 23 -5.31 2.16 18.73
N HIS A 24 -4.69 1.20 18.04
CA HIS A 24 -4.64 -0.20 18.48
C HIS A 24 -3.68 -0.40 19.66
N VAL A 25 -2.57 0.32 19.68
CA VAL A 25 -1.63 0.31 20.81
C VAL A 25 -2.33 0.85 22.06
N ASP A 26 -2.93 2.02 21.94
CA ASP A 26 -3.62 2.71 23.05
C ASP A 26 -4.81 1.89 23.56
N TRP A 27 -5.52 1.22 22.68
CA TRP A 27 -6.64 0.35 23.04
C TRP A 27 -6.16 -0.85 23.88
N LEU A 28 -5.06 -1.53 23.46
CA LEU A 28 -4.48 -2.64 24.21
C LEU A 28 -3.88 -2.20 25.55
N ASP A 29 -3.27 -1.01 25.60
CA ASP A 29 -2.76 -0.44 26.85
C ASP A 29 -3.90 -0.10 27.82
N THR A 30 -5.03 0.40 27.31
CA THR A 30 -6.23 0.64 28.09
C THR A 30 -6.80 -0.67 28.66
N LEU A 31 -6.82 -1.74 27.86
CA LEU A 31 -7.23 -3.07 28.30
C LEU A 31 -6.32 -3.59 29.41
N GLU A 32 -4.99 -3.48 29.22
CA GLU A 32 -4.00 -3.87 30.24
C GLU A 32 -4.21 -3.13 31.56
N GLN A 33 -4.38 -1.82 31.49
CA GLN A 33 -4.64 -1.01 32.71
C GLN A 33 -5.94 -1.44 33.41
N SER A 34 -6.98 -1.78 32.65
CA SER A 34 -8.22 -2.31 33.20
C SER A 34 -8.02 -3.66 33.89
N LEU A 35 -7.23 -4.56 33.30
CA LEU A 35 -6.91 -5.88 33.89
C LEU A 35 -6.10 -5.73 35.19
N ILE A 36 -5.06 -4.88 35.21
CA ILE A 36 -4.19 -4.66 36.37
C ILE A 36 -4.92 -3.92 37.48
N GLY A 37 -5.61 -2.84 37.12
CA GLY A 37 -6.26 -1.92 38.10
C GLY A 37 -7.63 -2.39 38.56
N GLY A 38 -8.21 -3.43 37.97
CA GLY A 38 -9.57 -3.89 38.29
C GLY A 38 -10.67 -2.90 37.90
N THR A 39 -10.34 -1.89 37.10
CA THR A 39 -11.29 -0.87 36.65
C THR A 39 -12.17 -1.36 35.50
N ALA A 40 -13.31 -0.69 35.28
CA ALA A 40 -14.15 -1.02 34.13
C ALA A 40 -13.43 -0.67 32.81
N PHE A 41 -13.46 -1.60 31.86
CA PHE A 41 -13.03 -1.32 30.49
C PHE A 41 -14.19 -0.65 29.74
N THR A 42 -13.98 0.56 29.24
CA THR A 42 -15.02 1.39 28.63
C THR A 42 -14.85 1.64 27.14
N ALA A 43 -13.73 1.13 26.55
CA ALA A 43 -13.53 1.25 25.13
C ALA A 43 -14.41 0.26 24.35
N ASP A 44 -14.75 0.61 23.11
CA ASP A 44 -15.53 -0.27 22.23
C ASP A 44 -14.82 -1.60 22.00
N THR A 45 -15.55 -2.69 22.09
CA THR A 45 -15.08 -4.05 21.83
C THR A 45 -15.47 -4.57 20.43
N ASP A 46 -16.33 -3.84 19.71
CA ASP A 46 -16.65 -4.15 18.33
C ASP A 46 -15.65 -3.48 17.38
N GLN A 47 -14.85 -4.31 16.71
CA GLN A 47 -13.89 -3.87 15.69
C GLN A 47 -14.50 -2.96 14.63
N ASN A 48 -15.79 -3.12 14.34
CA ASN A 48 -16.49 -2.34 13.32
C ASN A 48 -16.76 -0.89 13.78
N LEU A 49 -16.79 -0.64 15.06
CA LEU A 49 -16.93 0.70 15.64
C LEU A 49 -15.61 1.42 15.77
N SER A 50 -14.49 0.70 15.65
CA SER A 50 -13.16 1.32 15.66
C SER A 50 -12.99 2.28 14.49
N ALA A 51 -12.19 3.31 14.68
CA ALA A 51 -11.90 4.30 13.63
C ALA A 51 -11.27 3.66 12.39
N PHE A 52 -10.40 2.64 12.58
CA PHE A 52 -9.82 1.87 11.47
C PHE A 52 -10.89 1.01 10.76
N GLY A 53 -11.73 0.30 11.49
CA GLY A 53 -12.80 -0.51 10.92
C GLY A 53 -13.81 0.31 10.11
N GLN A 54 -14.16 1.50 10.60
CA GLN A 54 -15.01 2.44 9.87
C GLN A 54 -14.35 2.96 8.61
N TRP A 55 -13.07 3.33 8.68
CA TRP A 55 -12.29 3.79 7.54
C TRP A 55 -12.16 2.69 6.47
N CYS A 56 -11.81 1.45 6.83
CA CYS A 56 -11.69 0.34 5.89
C CYS A 56 -12.99 0.07 5.11
N ARG A 57 -14.15 0.22 5.73
CA ARG A 57 -15.44 0.04 5.03
C ARG A 57 -15.72 1.13 4.00
N GLY A 58 -15.26 2.35 4.25
CA GLY A 58 -15.45 3.51 3.37
C GLY A 58 -14.37 3.67 2.30
N PHE A 59 -13.18 3.15 2.55
CA PHE A 59 -12.03 3.36 1.67
C PHE A 59 -12.15 2.56 0.37
N ARG A 60 -11.84 3.22 -0.74
CA ARG A 60 -11.76 2.62 -2.07
C ARG A 60 -10.46 3.03 -2.72
N SER A 61 -9.85 2.12 -3.46
CA SER A 61 -8.62 2.34 -4.20
C SER A 61 -8.66 1.54 -5.50
N ASP A 62 -8.16 2.10 -6.57
CA ASP A 62 -7.97 1.38 -7.83
C ASP A 62 -6.70 0.50 -7.81
N ASN A 63 -5.83 0.69 -6.81
CA ASN A 63 -4.65 -0.14 -6.61
C ASN A 63 -5.06 -1.50 -6.01
N LEU A 64 -5.09 -2.54 -6.86
CA LEU A 64 -5.45 -3.90 -6.47
C LEU A 64 -4.54 -4.47 -5.37
N MET A 65 -3.24 -4.15 -5.41
CA MET A 65 -2.29 -4.63 -4.40
C MET A 65 -2.56 -4.01 -3.02
N LEU A 66 -2.93 -2.73 -2.99
CA LEU A 66 -3.34 -2.07 -1.75
C LEU A 66 -4.65 -2.67 -1.21
N GLN A 67 -5.64 -2.95 -2.07
CA GLN A 67 -6.85 -3.65 -1.66
C GLN A 67 -6.55 -5.03 -1.05
N GLN A 68 -5.69 -5.82 -1.69
CA GLN A 68 -5.27 -7.14 -1.19
C GLN A 68 -4.51 -7.04 0.14
N LEU A 69 -3.68 -6.01 0.30
CA LEU A 69 -2.98 -5.76 1.55
C LEU A 69 -3.96 -5.38 2.67
N LEU A 70 -4.91 -4.49 2.41
CA LEU A 70 -5.93 -4.09 3.38
C LEU A 70 -6.82 -5.26 3.81
N ALA A 71 -7.12 -6.19 2.91
CA ALA A 71 -7.88 -7.40 3.26
C ALA A 71 -7.15 -8.29 4.29
N LYS A 72 -5.81 -8.22 4.39
CA LYS A 72 -5.03 -8.99 5.37
C LYS A 72 -5.20 -8.48 6.82
N PHE A 73 -5.73 -7.27 7.00
CA PHE A 73 -5.99 -6.72 8.32
C PHE A 73 -7.16 -7.38 9.04
N ASP A 74 -8.13 -7.94 8.31
CA ASP A 74 -9.37 -8.45 8.89
C ASP A 74 -9.12 -9.43 10.06
N THR A 75 -8.30 -10.42 9.85
CA THR A 75 -8.04 -11.46 10.86
C THR A 75 -7.33 -10.92 12.11
N PRO A 76 -6.17 -10.23 12.03
CA PRO A 76 -5.51 -9.72 13.23
C PRO A 76 -6.30 -8.59 13.90
N HIS A 77 -6.99 -7.76 13.15
CA HIS A 77 -7.85 -6.70 13.69
C HIS A 77 -8.99 -7.29 14.52
N ARG A 78 -9.74 -8.24 13.96
CA ARG A 78 -10.81 -8.95 14.68
C ARG A 78 -10.29 -9.65 15.93
N ARG A 79 -9.10 -10.28 15.87
CA ARG A 79 -8.53 -10.99 17.02
C ARG A 79 -8.19 -10.04 18.18
N ILE A 80 -7.65 -8.84 17.89
CA ILE A 80 -7.38 -7.83 18.92
C ILE A 80 -8.65 -7.47 19.68
N TYR A 81 -9.73 -7.15 18.99
CA TYR A 81 -10.97 -6.71 19.65
C TYR A 81 -11.67 -7.85 20.41
N ALA A 82 -11.58 -9.09 19.91
CA ALA A 82 -12.11 -10.27 20.60
C ALA A 82 -11.42 -10.55 21.95
N LEU A 83 -10.18 -10.06 22.15
CA LEU A 83 -9.45 -10.26 23.41
C LEU A 83 -10.15 -9.62 24.61
N ALA A 84 -10.83 -8.49 24.43
CA ALA A 84 -11.41 -7.77 25.56
C ALA A 84 -12.42 -8.64 26.31
N GLU A 85 -13.37 -9.27 25.60
CA GLU A 85 -14.37 -10.14 26.20
C GLU A 85 -13.70 -11.33 26.91
N GLU A 86 -12.80 -12.02 26.23
CA GLU A 86 -12.07 -13.18 26.75
C GLU A 86 -11.30 -12.83 28.04
N LEU A 87 -10.51 -11.76 28.02
CA LEU A 87 -9.61 -11.42 29.14
C LEU A 87 -10.35 -10.78 30.31
N LEU A 88 -11.41 -10.02 30.05
CA LEU A 88 -12.25 -9.46 31.11
C LEU A 88 -13.05 -10.56 31.82
N ASP A 89 -13.50 -11.59 31.12
CA ASP A 89 -14.14 -12.77 31.73
C ASP A 89 -13.15 -13.55 32.59
N MET A 90 -11.91 -13.76 32.14
CA MET A 90 -10.86 -14.39 32.94
C MET A 90 -10.57 -13.59 34.23
N ARG A 91 -10.50 -12.26 34.10
CA ARG A 91 -10.34 -11.38 35.29
C ARG A 91 -11.49 -11.57 36.26
N ASN A 92 -12.74 -11.60 35.79
CA ASN A 92 -13.92 -11.77 36.64
C ASN A 92 -13.93 -13.16 37.35
N GLN A 93 -13.22 -14.13 36.79
CA GLN A 93 -12.99 -15.46 37.39
C GLN A 93 -11.76 -15.50 38.31
N GLY A 94 -11.09 -14.36 38.55
CA GLY A 94 -9.89 -14.29 39.40
C GLY A 94 -8.60 -14.76 38.72
N GLN A 95 -8.58 -14.89 37.39
CA GLN A 95 -7.44 -15.40 36.61
C GLN A 95 -6.61 -14.25 36.00
N ASN A 96 -6.35 -13.18 36.77
CA ASN A 96 -5.71 -11.97 36.28
C ASN A 96 -4.33 -12.20 35.68
N ASP A 97 -3.47 -13.00 36.34
CA ASP A 97 -2.11 -13.24 35.86
C ASP A 97 -2.11 -13.95 34.50
N ALA A 98 -3.00 -14.93 34.32
CA ALA A 98 -3.14 -15.65 33.06
C ALA A 98 -3.70 -14.71 31.95
N ALA A 99 -4.65 -13.83 32.28
CA ALA A 99 -5.19 -12.85 31.33
C ALA A 99 -4.09 -11.88 30.86
N ILE A 100 -3.25 -11.39 31.75
CA ILE A 100 -2.11 -10.51 31.43
C ILE A 100 -1.07 -11.24 30.57
N GLU A 101 -0.79 -12.51 30.84
CA GLU A 101 0.15 -13.29 30.03
C GLU A 101 -0.37 -13.46 28.58
N ILE A 102 -1.65 -13.77 28.40
CA ILE A 102 -2.29 -13.87 27.09
C ILE A 102 -2.25 -12.50 26.37
N LEU A 103 -2.55 -11.41 27.06
CA LEU A 103 -2.47 -10.08 26.49
C LEU A 103 -1.05 -9.77 25.99
N ASN A 104 -0.03 -10.06 26.80
CA ASN A 104 1.36 -9.85 26.43
C ASN A 104 1.78 -10.70 25.24
N GLU A 105 1.29 -11.91 25.12
CA GLU A 105 1.51 -12.74 23.93
C GLU A 105 0.90 -12.10 22.68
N HIS A 106 -0.31 -11.57 22.76
CA HIS A 106 -0.96 -10.88 21.65
C HIS A 106 -0.30 -9.54 21.32
N LYS A 107 0.26 -8.82 22.29
CA LYS A 107 1.10 -7.63 22.03
C LYS A 107 2.35 -8.00 21.23
N ARG A 108 2.99 -9.13 21.53
CA ARG A 108 4.19 -9.61 20.80
C ARG A 108 3.91 -10.24 19.43
N THR A 109 2.71 -10.71 19.18
CA THR A 109 2.37 -11.44 17.95
C THR A 109 1.36 -10.71 17.10
N THR A 110 0.12 -10.58 17.56
CA THR A 110 -0.99 -10.03 16.76
C THR A 110 -0.83 -8.54 16.51
N LEU A 111 -0.41 -7.75 17.54
CA LEU A 111 -0.15 -6.33 17.38
C LEU A 111 1.04 -6.09 16.44
N VAL A 112 2.14 -6.82 16.61
CA VAL A 112 3.30 -6.71 15.71
C VAL A 112 2.91 -7.04 14.27
N ARG A 113 2.02 -8.00 14.07
CA ARG A 113 1.46 -8.31 12.74
C ARG A 113 0.69 -7.13 12.16
N LEU A 114 -0.18 -6.49 12.95
CA LEU A 114 -0.90 -5.27 12.53
C LEU A 114 0.07 -4.14 12.19
N GLN A 115 1.05 -3.87 13.03
CA GLN A 115 2.07 -2.83 12.82
C GLN A 115 2.85 -3.06 11.52
N THR A 116 3.19 -4.32 11.22
CA THR A 116 3.81 -4.70 9.94
C THR A 116 2.90 -4.35 8.76
N LEU A 117 1.62 -4.71 8.83
CA LEU A 117 0.65 -4.40 7.78
C LEU A 117 0.45 -2.89 7.58
N PHE A 118 0.39 -2.11 8.67
CA PHE A 118 0.34 -0.64 8.61
C PHE A 118 1.59 -0.06 7.94
N THR A 119 2.76 -0.58 8.27
CA THR A 119 4.02 -0.17 7.66
C THR A 119 4.05 -0.49 6.17
N ASP A 120 3.63 -1.70 5.78
CA ASP A 120 3.55 -2.11 4.37
C ASP A 120 2.57 -1.23 3.59
N ALA A 121 1.41 -0.90 4.18
CA ALA A 121 0.41 -0.03 3.56
C ALA A 121 0.95 1.39 3.36
N ARG A 122 1.59 1.98 4.37
CA ARG A 122 2.21 3.31 4.24
C ARG A 122 3.31 3.34 3.18
N ASN A 123 4.16 2.30 3.12
CA ASN A 123 5.22 2.19 2.12
C ASN A 123 4.63 2.08 0.71
N MET A 124 3.60 1.26 0.52
CA MET A 124 2.93 1.09 -0.77
C MET A 124 2.28 2.41 -1.23
N ILE A 125 1.59 3.12 -0.34
CA ILE A 125 0.97 4.41 -0.63
C ILE A 125 2.03 5.46 -0.95
N SER A 126 3.10 5.56 -0.16
CA SER A 126 4.19 6.51 -0.40
C SER A 126 4.94 6.24 -1.70
N SER A 127 5.08 4.98 -2.10
CA SER A 127 5.74 4.62 -3.36
C SER A 127 4.89 4.96 -4.58
N SER A 128 3.55 4.98 -4.45
CA SER A 128 2.65 5.27 -5.56
C SER A 128 2.72 6.70 -6.10
N VAL A 129 3.25 7.65 -5.31
CA VAL A 129 3.46 9.05 -5.74
C VAL A 129 4.92 9.38 -6.06
N ARG A 130 5.84 8.44 -5.90
CA ARG A 130 7.23 8.67 -6.34
C ARG A 130 7.29 8.52 -7.85
N PRO A 131 7.74 9.56 -8.58
CA PRO A 131 7.90 9.42 -10.01
C PRO A 131 8.94 8.34 -10.30
N THR A 132 8.59 7.38 -11.14
CA THR A 132 9.56 6.45 -11.70
C THR A 132 10.34 7.19 -12.79
N VAL A 133 11.66 7.20 -12.69
CA VAL A 133 12.52 7.83 -13.67
C VAL A 133 13.37 6.76 -14.35
N ILE A 134 13.17 6.60 -15.66
CA ILE A 134 14.02 5.75 -16.50
C ILE A 134 15.20 6.59 -16.94
N MET A 135 16.40 6.23 -16.52
CA MET A 135 17.64 6.89 -16.95
C MET A 135 18.11 6.31 -18.29
N ILE A 136 18.20 7.16 -19.30
CA ILE A 136 18.69 6.78 -20.63
C ILE A 136 20.06 7.45 -20.81
N GLN A 137 21.10 6.64 -21.03
CA GLN A 137 22.45 7.11 -21.31
C GLN A 137 22.72 7.00 -22.81
N SER A 138 23.19 8.09 -23.42
CA SER A 138 23.64 8.12 -24.80
C SER A 138 25.09 7.65 -24.92
N SER A 139 25.47 7.24 -26.12
CA SER A 139 26.89 6.94 -26.47
C SER A 139 27.82 8.16 -26.31
N SER A 140 27.28 9.37 -26.16
CA SER A 140 28.03 10.61 -25.92
C SER A 140 28.12 11.01 -24.44
N ASP A 141 27.87 10.06 -23.52
CA ASP A 141 27.85 10.27 -22.05
C ASP A 141 26.75 11.24 -21.54
N GLN A 142 25.85 11.66 -22.40
CA GLN A 142 24.68 12.43 -21.98
C GLN A 142 23.66 11.49 -21.33
N VAL A 143 23.09 11.94 -20.22
CA VAL A 143 22.07 11.19 -19.47
C VAL A 143 20.80 12.03 -19.40
N ILE A 144 19.68 11.43 -19.78
CA ILE A 144 18.35 12.03 -19.59
C ILE A 144 17.51 11.13 -18.70
N GLY A 145 16.64 11.73 -17.89
CA GLY A 145 15.64 11.04 -17.09
C GLY A 145 14.26 11.18 -17.72
N LEU A 146 13.62 10.06 -18.06
CA LEU A 146 12.22 10.04 -18.46
C LEU A 146 11.38 9.75 -17.23
N LYS A 147 10.57 10.72 -16.81
CA LYS A 147 9.54 10.50 -15.79
C LYS A 147 8.42 9.68 -16.41
N VAL A 148 8.09 8.56 -15.82
CA VAL A 148 6.99 7.67 -16.24
C VAL A 148 6.05 7.42 -15.06
N ASP A 149 4.79 7.21 -15.36
CA ASP A 149 3.78 6.96 -14.32
C ASP A 149 3.87 5.51 -13.83
N ASP A 150 4.19 4.57 -14.73
CA ASP A 150 4.32 3.16 -14.40
C ASP A 150 5.30 2.45 -15.37
N ILE A 151 5.81 1.29 -14.95
CA ILE A 151 6.58 0.38 -15.79
C ILE A 151 5.75 -0.88 -15.97
N GLY A 152 5.32 -1.08 -17.22
CA GLY A 152 4.59 -2.27 -17.60
C GLY A 152 5.48 -3.50 -17.80
N GLU A 153 5.06 -4.40 -18.65
CA GLU A 153 5.78 -5.62 -18.98
C GLU A 153 7.06 -5.32 -19.77
N VAL A 154 8.16 -5.99 -19.41
CA VAL A 154 9.44 -5.90 -20.15
C VAL A 154 9.50 -7.04 -21.15
N PHE A 155 9.67 -6.69 -22.42
CA PHE A 155 9.78 -7.64 -23.51
C PHE A 155 10.98 -7.33 -24.43
N SER A 156 11.43 -8.35 -25.16
CA SER A 156 12.48 -8.20 -26.17
C SER A 156 11.85 -8.17 -27.54
N CYS A 157 12.12 -7.10 -28.28
CA CYS A 157 11.66 -6.94 -29.68
C CYS A 157 12.85 -7.01 -30.63
N ARG A 158 12.72 -7.79 -31.73
CA ARG A 158 13.69 -7.74 -32.83
C ARG A 158 13.33 -6.61 -33.79
N THR A 159 14.31 -5.83 -34.17
CA THR A 159 14.17 -4.64 -35.04
C THR A 159 13.61 -4.95 -36.43
N GLU A 160 13.55 -6.21 -36.85
CA GLU A 160 13.08 -6.64 -38.19
C GLU A 160 11.53 -6.63 -38.33
N GLN A 161 10.79 -6.42 -37.25
CA GLN A 161 9.30 -6.34 -37.25
C GLN A 161 8.77 -4.90 -37.33
N GLN A 162 9.49 -4.00 -37.95
CA GLN A 162 9.04 -2.61 -38.15
C GLN A 162 8.06 -2.53 -39.32
N ASP A 163 6.77 -2.64 -39.04
CA ASP A 163 5.72 -2.21 -39.98
C ASP A 163 5.60 -0.68 -39.83
N LEU A 164 6.40 0.03 -40.62
CA LEU A 164 6.30 1.48 -40.78
C LEU A 164 5.09 1.76 -41.67
N SER A 165 3.89 1.82 -41.07
CA SER A 165 2.75 2.37 -41.79
C SER A 165 2.95 3.89 -41.92
N ALA A 166 3.09 4.35 -43.16
CA ALA A 166 3.38 5.75 -43.51
C ALA A 166 2.26 6.75 -43.12
N ASP A 167 1.14 6.27 -42.62
CA ASP A 167 -0.08 7.04 -42.41
C ASP A 167 -0.36 7.40 -40.93
N GLU A 168 0.48 6.97 -39.96
CA GLU A 168 0.29 7.30 -38.57
C GLU A 168 1.21 8.44 -38.14
N PHE A 169 0.64 9.46 -37.51
CA PHE A 169 1.40 10.57 -36.95
C PHE A 169 2.36 10.07 -35.88
N LEU A 170 3.65 10.21 -36.14
CA LEU A 170 4.72 9.92 -35.17
C LEU A 170 5.19 11.20 -34.52
N PRO A 171 5.20 11.27 -33.19
CA PRO A 171 5.86 12.37 -32.47
C PRO A 171 7.35 12.46 -32.86
N VAL A 172 7.92 13.67 -32.78
CA VAL A 172 9.33 13.94 -33.16
C VAL A 172 10.33 13.02 -32.44
N PHE A 173 10.02 12.64 -31.23
CA PHE A 173 10.83 11.78 -30.37
C PHE A 173 10.60 10.26 -30.57
N ALA A 174 9.65 9.89 -31.42
CA ALA A 174 9.35 8.47 -31.67
C ALA A 174 10.13 7.96 -32.89
N LEU A 175 10.53 6.69 -32.83
CA LEU A 175 11.16 5.97 -33.93
C LEU A 175 10.13 5.26 -34.80
N ALA A 176 9.22 4.53 -34.18
CA ALA A 176 8.21 3.73 -34.87
C ALA A 176 7.04 3.36 -33.94
N TRP A 177 5.93 2.92 -34.55
CA TRP A 177 4.90 2.12 -33.88
C TRP A 177 5.20 0.64 -34.09
N LEU A 178 5.32 -0.11 -32.98
CA LEU A 178 5.45 -1.56 -33.01
C LEU A 178 4.06 -2.17 -32.79
N LYS A 179 3.52 -2.79 -33.82
CA LYS A 179 2.18 -3.40 -33.81
C LYS A 179 2.25 -4.87 -33.40
N ASP A 180 1.12 -5.39 -32.93
CA ASP A 180 0.96 -6.81 -32.57
C ASP A 180 1.99 -7.35 -31.57
N ILE A 181 2.48 -6.49 -30.69
CA ILE A 181 3.36 -6.92 -29.60
C ILE A 181 2.55 -7.78 -28.63
N GLU A 182 2.99 -9.01 -28.44
CA GLU A 182 2.34 -9.97 -27.54
C GLU A 182 2.80 -9.75 -26.10
N LEU A 183 1.88 -9.33 -25.25
CA LEU A 183 2.07 -9.17 -23.80
C LEU A 183 1.20 -10.19 -23.08
N SER A 184 1.39 -10.31 -21.77
CA SER A 184 0.62 -11.25 -20.92
C SER A 184 -0.89 -11.04 -20.97
N ASN A 185 -1.35 -9.83 -21.29
CA ASN A 185 -2.76 -9.44 -21.40
C ASN A 185 -3.28 -9.39 -22.86
N GLY A 186 -2.48 -9.82 -23.85
CA GLY A 186 -2.85 -9.86 -25.25
C GLY A 186 -1.96 -9.04 -26.18
N LYS A 187 -2.38 -8.88 -27.42
CA LYS A 187 -1.64 -8.10 -28.42
C LYS A 187 -1.92 -6.61 -28.26
N THR A 188 -0.87 -5.80 -28.38
CA THR A 188 -0.96 -4.34 -28.28
C THR A 188 -0.03 -3.66 -29.28
N THR A 189 -0.22 -2.35 -29.45
CA THR A 189 0.68 -1.47 -30.20
C THR A 189 1.46 -0.61 -29.21
N VAL A 190 2.77 -0.56 -29.32
CA VAL A 190 3.64 0.25 -28.48
C VAL A 190 4.47 1.24 -29.32
N MET A 191 4.72 2.40 -28.76
CA MET A 191 5.56 3.40 -29.40
C MET A 191 7.02 3.18 -29.02
N GLN A 192 7.88 2.98 -29.99
CA GLN A 192 9.32 2.92 -29.79
C GLN A 192 9.90 4.34 -29.75
N LEU A 193 10.58 4.69 -28.67
CA LEU A 193 11.26 5.97 -28.53
C LEU A 193 12.66 5.92 -29.14
N ASP A 194 13.09 7.03 -29.76
CA ASP A 194 14.45 7.22 -30.23
C ASP A 194 15.26 7.99 -29.19
N PRO A 195 16.20 7.33 -28.45
CA PRO A 195 17.02 8.01 -27.46
C PRO A 195 17.77 9.24 -27.99
N LYS A 196 18.17 9.20 -29.26
CA LYS A 196 18.89 10.31 -29.88
C LYS A 196 18.00 11.54 -30.10
N ARG A 197 16.74 11.34 -30.45
CA ARG A 197 15.75 12.41 -30.67
C ARG A 197 15.22 13.00 -29.38
N LEU A 198 15.27 12.23 -28.27
CA LEU A 198 14.93 12.72 -26.94
C LEU A 198 15.98 13.68 -26.36
N MET A 199 17.20 13.73 -26.95
CA MET A 199 18.32 14.54 -26.44
C MET A 199 18.52 15.85 -27.21
N HIS A 200 17.63 16.20 -28.13
CA HIS A 200 17.59 17.42 -28.90
C HIS A 200 16.31 18.20 -28.60
#